data_5b77420aaba5ffc3f27faea08511e590
#
_entry.id   5b77420aaba5ffc3f27faea08511e590
#
_cell.length_a   1.000
_cell.length_b   1.000
_cell.length_c   1.000
_cell.angle_alpha   90.00
_cell.angle_beta   90.00
_cell.angle_gamma   90.00
#
_symmetry.space_group_name_H-M   'P 1'
#
loop_
_entity.id
_entity.type
_entity.pdbx_description
1 polymer ?
#
loop_
_entity_poly.entity_id
_entity_poly.type
_entity_poly.pdbx_seq_one_letter_code
_entity_poly.pdbx_strand_id
1 'polypeptide(L)'
;MSNMVVIVLHIDASLDWMQVNAGQVLWRPQDVSDSFYIVINGRLRVITESEDGAVAIVGEYGQGDTVGELDVITSSPRRNTVHAIRDTELIRMPQTLFNAISARCVFIALANQAVCLFNL
;
A
#
# COMPACT_ATOMS: atom_id res chain seq x y z
N MET A 1 5.69 -13.37 -6.52
CA MET A 1 4.52 -12.55 -6.88
C MET A 1 3.40 -12.81 -5.92
N SER A 2 2.80 -11.80 -5.50
CA SER A 2 1.74 -11.97 -4.55
C SER A 2 0.46 -12.41 -5.23
N ASN A 3 -0.12 -13.45 -4.71
CA ASN A 3 -1.41 -13.90 -5.16
C ASN A 3 -2.52 -12.93 -4.76
N MET A 4 -2.25 -12.08 -3.80
CA MET A 4 -3.18 -11.04 -3.43
C MET A 4 -3.47 -10.11 -4.60
N VAL A 5 -2.45 -9.81 -5.40
CA VAL A 5 -2.63 -8.98 -6.57
C VAL A 5 -3.63 -9.59 -7.53
N VAL A 6 -3.53 -10.90 -7.72
CA VAL A 6 -4.45 -11.60 -8.62
C VAL A 6 -5.88 -11.50 -8.09
N ILE A 7 -6.06 -11.69 -6.80
CA ILE A 7 -7.38 -11.61 -6.20
C ILE A 7 -7.96 -10.20 -6.34
N VAL A 8 -7.14 -9.20 -6.10
CA VAL A 8 -7.58 -7.81 -6.24
C VAL A 8 -8.04 -7.53 -7.67
N LEU A 9 -7.30 -8.02 -8.64
CA LEU A 9 -7.67 -7.85 -10.03
C LEU A 9 -8.99 -8.55 -10.36
N HIS A 10 -9.27 -9.66 -9.72
CA HIS A 10 -10.53 -10.37 -9.90
C HIS A 10 -11.70 -9.68 -9.25
N ILE A 11 -11.46 -9.00 -8.13
CA ILE A 11 -12.51 -8.36 -7.37
C ILE A 11 -13.01 -7.12 -8.07
N ASP A 12 -12.09 -6.33 -8.63
CA ASP A 12 -12.48 -5.06 -9.19
C ASP A 12 -11.62 -4.70 -10.39
N ALA A 13 -12.23 -4.71 -11.56
CA ALA A 13 -11.55 -4.37 -12.80
C ALA A 13 -11.29 -2.86 -12.91
N SER A 14 -11.88 -2.07 -12.05
CA SER A 14 -11.71 -0.61 -12.08
C SER A 14 -10.60 -0.14 -11.13
N LEU A 15 -9.73 -1.04 -10.73
CA LEU A 15 -8.65 -0.69 -9.84
C LEU A 15 -7.77 0.39 -10.44
N ASP A 16 -7.29 1.22 -9.56
CA ASP A 16 -6.53 2.40 -9.91
C ASP A 16 -5.04 2.06 -10.00
N TRP A 17 -4.58 1.90 -11.22
CA TRP A 17 -3.17 1.65 -11.48
C TRP A 17 -2.42 2.96 -11.50
N MET A 18 -1.26 3.00 -10.89
CA MET A 18 -0.45 4.20 -10.90
C MET A 18 1.02 3.84 -10.93
N GLN A 19 1.81 4.80 -11.33
CA GLN A 19 3.25 4.66 -11.39
C GLN A 19 3.89 5.80 -10.62
N VAL A 20 4.91 5.46 -9.85
CA VAL A 20 5.73 6.42 -9.14
C VAL A 20 7.14 6.24 -9.65
N ASN A 21 7.71 7.29 -10.21
CA ASN A 21 9.05 7.20 -10.77
C ASN A 21 10.10 7.28 -9.68
N ALA A 22 11.27 6.75 -9.98
CA ALA A 22 12.40 6.79 -9.04
C ALA A 22 12.59 8.20 -8.49
N GLY A 23 12.68 8.30 -7.18
CA GLY A 23 12.87 9.58 -6.50
C GLY A 23 11.60 10.33 -6.18
N GLN A 24 10.46 9.92 -6.74
CA GLN A 24 9.21 10.61 -6.44
C GLN A 24 8.65 10.18 -5.08
N VAL A 25 8.01 11.12 -4.42
CA VAL A 25 7.37 10.89 -3.13
C VAL A 25 5.94 10.42 -3.36
N LEU A 26 5.57 9.33 -2.71
CA LEU A 26 4.19 8.85 -2.75
C LEU A 26 3.33 9.63 -1.76
N TRP A 27 3.82 9.81 -0.55
CA TRP A 27 3.17 10.69 0.42
C TRP A 27 4.20 11.19 1.43
N ARG A 28 3.78 12.23 2.18
CA ARG A 28 4.57 12.85 3.23
C ARG A 28 3.82 12.76 4.55
N PRO A 29 4.50 13.01 5.67
CA PRO A 29 3.82 13.05 6.97
C PRO A 29 2.66 14.04 6.95
N GLN A 30 1.59 13.68 7.63
CA GLN A 30 0.36 14.44 7.77
C GLN A 30 -0.55 14.42 6.54
N ASP A 31 -0.13 13.79 5.46
CA ASP A 31 -1.04 13.61 4.34
C ASP A 31 -2.22 12.74 4.74
N VAL A 32 -3.34 12.95 4.08
CA VAL A 32 -4.54 12.16 4.33
C VAL A 32 -4.30 10.71 3.89
N SER A 33 -4.68 9.77 4.73
CA SER A 33 -4.54 8.35 4.42
C SER A 33 -5.90 7.78 4.03
N ASP A 34 -6.29 8.04 2.79
CA ASP A 34 -7.59 7.60 2.28
C ASP A 34 -7.49 6.34 1.42
N SER A 35 -6.31 5.78 1.32
CA SER A 35 -6.09 4.58 0.51
C SER A 35 -4.80 3.90 0.92
N PHE A 36 -4.71 2.62 0.61
CA PHE A 36 -3.45 1.92 0.72
C PHE A 36 -3.06 1.40 -0.67
N TYR A 37 -1.87 0.85 -0.78
CA TYR A 37 -1.31 0.49 -2.08
C TYR A 37 -0.74 -0.90 -2.05
N ILE A 38 -0.77 -1.56 -3.21
CA ILE A 38 -0.11 -2.84 -3.41
C ILE A 38 1.00 -2.62 -4.42
N VAL A 39 2.20 -3.03 -4.06
CA VAL A 39 3.34 -2.89 -4.96
C VAL A 39 3.30 -4.02 -5.97
N ILE A 40 3.13 -3.67 -7.23
CA ILE A 40 3.12 -4.65 -8.30
C ILE A 40 4.54 -4.92 -8.78
N ASN A 41 5.32 -3.87 -8.89
CA ASN A 41 6.69 -3.97 -9.36
C ASN A 41 7.44 -2.74 -8.88
N GLY A 42 8.70 -2.91 -8.51
CA GLY A 42 9.51 -1.80 -8.07
C GLY A 42 9.83 -1.87 -6.58
N ARG A 43 10.13 -0.71 -6.01
CA ARG A 43 10.49 -0.67 -4.60
C ARG A 43 10.26 0.70 -4.01
N LEU A 44 9.66 0.71 -2.84
CA LEU A 44 9.40 1.93 -2.07
C LEU A 44 10.24 1.91 -0.80
N ARG A 45 10.58 3.08 -0.33
CA ARG A 45 11.33 3.25 0.93
C ARG A 45 10.57 4.18 1.85
N VAL A 46 10.53 3.82 3.11
CA VAL A 46 9.89 4.60 4.16
C VAL A 46 10.97 5.27 4.98
N ILE A 47 10.89 6.57 5.11
CA ILE A 47 11.85 7.33 5.90
C ILE A 47 11.12 8.19 6.93
N THR A 48 11.81 8.45 8.03
CA THR A 48 11.39 9.47 8.99
C THR A 48 12.41 10.56 9.00
N GLU A 49 11.96 11.74 9.35
CA GLU A 49 12.85 12.89 9.49
C GLU A 49 12.62 13.48 10.87
N SER A 50 13.71 13.63 11.64
CA SER A 50 13.60 14.22 12.96
C SER A 50 13.62 15.75 12.86
N GLU A 51 13.33 16.41 13.98
CA GLU A 51 13.24 17.86 14.01
C GLU A 51 14.53 18.54 13.60
N ASP A 52 15.67 17.88 13.83
CA ASP A 52 16.97 18.43 13.47
C ASP A 52 17.37 18.09 12.04
N GLY A 53 16.46 17.47 11.27
CA GLY A 53 16.71 17.14 9.89
C GLY A 53 17.36 15.79 9.66
N ALA A 54 17.61 15.02 10.70
CA ALA A 54 18.20 13.71 10.55
C ALA A 54 17.20 12.76 9.91
N VAL A 55 17.62 12.03 8.89
CA VAL A 55 16.77 11.11 8.15
C VAL A 55 17.16 9.68 8.51
N ALA A 56 16.16 8.85 8.78
CA ALA A 56 16.38 7.44 9.05
C ALA A 56 15.47 6.61 8.16
N ILE A 57 16.00 5.49 7.68
CA ILE A 57 15.21 4.55 6.90
C ILE A 57 14.48 3.65 7.87
N VAL A 58 13.14 3.64 7.76
CA VAL A 58 12.29 2.83 8.62
C VAL A 58 12.04 1.46 8.00
N GLY A 59 11.93 1.40 6.68
CA GLY A 59 11.68 0.14 6.01
C GLY A 59 11.61 0.31 4.50
N GLU A 60 11.42 -0.81 3.84
CA GLU A 60 11.25 -0.84 2.39
C GLU A 60 10.17 -1.84 2.03
N TYR A 61 9.51 -1.59 0.90
CA TYR A 61 8.46 -2.47 0.38
C TYR A 61 8.76 -2.79 -1.07
N GLY A 62 8.56 -4.03 -1.44
CA GLY A 62 8.78 -4.50 -2.79
C GLY A 62 7.58 -5.23 -3.33
N GLN A 63 7.77 -5.92 -4.44
CA GLN A 63 6.69 -6.60 -5.14
C GLN A 63 5.87 -7.47 -4.21
N GLY A 64 4.57 -7.30 -4.26
CA GLY A 64 3.62 -8.08 -3.49
C GLY A 64 3.30 -7.50 -2.12
N ASP A 65 4.04 -6.51 -1.67
CA ASP A 65 3.80 -5.90 -0.37
C ASP A 65 2.68 -4.88 -0.44
N THR A 66 1.98 -4.72 0.68
CA THR A 66 1.03 -3.63 0.84
C THR A 66 1.69 -2.51 1.63
N VAL A 67 1.30 -1.29 1.34
CA VAL A 67 1.86 -0.13 2.03
C VAL A 67 0.76 0.85 2.36
N GLY A 68 0.80 1.38 3.58
CA GLY A 68 -0.13 2.41 4.01
C GLY A 68 -1.44 1.90 4.58
N GLU A 69 -1.62 0.59 4.70
CA GLU A 69 -2.87 0.03 5.18
C GLU A 69 -3.12 0.33 6.65
N LEU A 70 -2.07 0.42 7.45
CA LEU A 70 -2.24 0.66 8.88
C LEU A 70 -2.87 2.02 9.14
N ASP A 71 -2.41 3.05 8.44
CA ASP A 71 -2.96 4.39 8.62
C ASP A 71 -4.42 4.45 8.18
N VAL A 72 -4.76 3.71 7.15
CA VAL A 72 -6.15 3.63 6.70
C VAL A 72 -7.02 2.96 7.76
N ILE A 73 -6.55 1.84 8.29
CA ILE A 73 -7.30 1.08 9.29
C ILE A 73 -7.51 1.90 10.57
N THR A 74 -6.50 2.63 10.98
CA THR A 74 -6.57 3.42 12.22
C THR A 74 -7.13 4.82 12.00
N SER A 75 -7.47 5.17 10.77
CA SER A 75 -7.95 6.51 10.42
C SER A 75 -6.98 7.58 10.85
N SER A 76 -5.71 7.32 10.71
CA SER A 76 -4.65 8.25 11.10
C SER A 76 -4.04 8.88 9.87
N PRO A 77 -3.54 10.12 9.97
CA PRO A 77 -2.77 10.69 8.87
C PRO A 77 -1.45 9.93 8.69
N ARG A 78 -0.83 10.11 7.55
CA ARG A 78 0.47 9.49 7.28
C ARG A 78 1.49 9.98 8.30
N ARG A 79 2.37 9.10 8.72
CA ARG A 79 3.36 9.41 9.74
C ARG A 79 4.76 9.58 9.18
N ASN A 80 5.01 8.99 8.03
CA ASN A 80 6.35 8.96 7.45
C ASN A 80 6.26 9.38 6.00
N THR A 81 7.42 9.63 5.41
CA THR A 81 7.53 9.84 3.98
C THR A 81 7.78 8.51 3.30
N VAL A 82 7.07 8.25 2.22
CA VAL A 82 7.31 7.09 1.38
C VAL A 82 7.67 7.59 -0.01
N HIS A 83 8.77 7.10 -0.54
CA HIS A 83 9.20 7.48 -1.88
C HIS A 83 9.70 6.24 -2.64
N ALA A 84 9.70 6.36 -3.94
CA ALA A 84 10.17 5.28 -4.80
C ALA A 84 11.68 5.37 -4.94
N ILE A 85 12.37 4.25 -4.72
CA ILE A 85 13.82 4.21 -4.95
C ILE A 85 14.13 3.74 -6.36
N ARG A 86 13.12 3.28 -7.08
CA ARG A 86 13.17 3.03 -8.51
C ARG A 86 11.75 3.11 -9.04
N ASP A 87 11.60 3.09 -10.34
CA ASP A 87 10.26 3.17 -10.93
C ASP A 87 9.40 2.04 -10.39
N THR A 88 8.23 2.39 -9.90
CA THR A 88 7.37 1.48 -9.16
C THR A 88 5.97 1.56 -9.69
N GLU A 89 5.38 0.39 -9.90
CA GLU A 89 3.98 0.28 -10.27
C GLU A 89 3.17 -0.14 -9.07
N LEU A 90 2.05 0.53 -8.86
CA LEU A 90 1.20 0.32 -7.70
C LEU A 90 -0.25 0.16 -8.15
N ILE A 91 -1.00 -0.51 -7.31
CA ILE A 91 -2.46 -0.44 -7.38
C ILE A 91 -2.92 0.29 -6.13
N ARG A 92 -3.69 1.34 -6.34
CA ARG A 92 -4.26 2.12 -5.25
C ARG A 92 -5.60 1.51 -4.85
N MET A 93 -5.74 1.25 -3.57
CA MET A 93 -6.95 0.70 -2.98
C MET A 93 -7.59 1.76 -2.11
N PRO A 94 -8.66 2.41 -2.56
CA PRO A 94 -9.35 3.40 -1.73
C PRO A 94 -9.91 2.77 -0.46
N GLN A 95 -10.03 3.56 0.58
CA GLN A 95 -10.57 3.09 1.85
C GLN A 95 -11.96 2.48 1.67
N THR A 96 -12.77 3.08 0.83
CA THR A 96 -14.12 2.57 0.60
C THR A 96 -14.10 1.16 0.03
N LEU A 97 -13.19 0.90 -0.89
CA LEU A 97 -13.02 -0.43 -1.45
C LEU A 97 -12.47 -1.39 -0.39
N PHE A 98 -11.51 -0.95 0.38
CA PHE A 98 -10.95 -1.75 1.45
C PHE A 98 -12.03 -2.16 2.45
N ASN A 99 -12.87 -1.21 2.85
CA ASN A 99 -13.94 -1.49 3.80
C ASN A 99 -14.94 -2.50 3.23
N ALA A 100 -15.27 -2.36 1.97
CA ALA A 100 -16.20 -3.28 1.32
C ALA A 100 -15.61 -4.70 1.27
N ILE A 101 -14.33 -4.81 0.97
CA ILE A 101 -13.67 -6.10 0.90
C ILE A 101 -13.54 -6.71 2.29
N SER A 102 -13.09 -5.92 3.25
CA SER A 102 -12.85 -6.45 4.60
C SER A 102 -14.14 -6.84 5.30
N ALA A 103 -15.26 -6.28 4.90
CA ALA A 103 -16.55 -6.68 5.45
C ALA A 103 -16.98 -8.03 4.92
N ARG A 104 -16.41 -8.47 3.81
CA ARG A 104 -16.84 -9.67 3.13
C ARG A 104 -15.74 -10.69 2.95
N CYS A 105 -14.52 -10.31 3.23
CA CYS A 105 -13.37 -11.10 2.81
C CYS A 105 -12.25 -10.99 3.82
N VAL A 106 -11.82 -12.12 4.29
CA VAL A 106 -10.64 -12.21 5.13
C VAL A 106 -9.48 -12.59 4.22
N PHE A 107 -8.46 -11.77 4.23
CA PHE A 107 -7.36 -11.98 3.31
C PHE A 107 -6.40 -13.03 3.81
N ILE A 108 -6.58 -14.21 3.34
CA ILE A 108 -5.60 -15.25 3.55
C ILE A 108 -4.41 -15.04 2.64
N ALA A 109 -4.62 -14.28 1.61
CA ALA A 109 -3.57 -13.94 0.69
C ALA A 109 -2.39 -13.28 1.38
N LEU A 110 -2.61 -12.71 2.54
CA LEU A 110 -1.51 -12.17 3.33
C LEU A 110 -0.46 -13.21 3.61
N ALA A 111 -0.86 -14.46 3.61
CA ALA A 111 0.06 -15.57 3.77
C ALA A 111 0.47 -16.13 2.43
N ASN A 112 0.43 -15.35 1.39
CA ASN A 112 0.74 -15.67 0.02
C ASN A 112 -0.04 -16.85 -0.54
N GLN A 113 -1.21 -17.06 0.00
CA GLN A 113 -2.07 -18.14 -0.44
C GLN A 113 -3.01 -17.72 -1.55
N ALA A 114 -3.03 -16.49 -1.86
CA ALA A 114 -3.91 -15.99 -2.90
C ALA A 114 -5.36 -16.28 -2.62
N VAL A 115 -5.70 -16.37 -1.40
CA VAL A 115 -7.07 -16.69 -1.07
C VAL A 115 -7.67 -15.54 -0.33
N CYS A 116 -8.79 -15.10 -0.82
CA CYS A 116 -9.61 -14.15 -0.10
C CYS A 116 -10.77 -14.93 0.43
N LEU A 117 -10.79 -15.15 1.71
CA LEU A 117 -11.89 -15.83 2.34
C LEU A 117 -12.96 -14.82 2.61
N PHE A 118 -14.09 -15.06 2.04
CA PHE A 118 -15.19 -14.16 2.28
C PHE A 118 -15.68 -14.33 3.68
N ASN A 119 -15.83 -13.22 4.30
CA ASN A 119 -16.36 -13.16 5.63
C ASN A 119 -17.86 -13.33 5.54
N LEU A 120 -18.25 -14.43 5.92
CA LEU A 120 -19.63 -14.82 5.66
C LEU A 120 -20.51 -14.63 6.89
#